data_187c5a35f7d8260aed90671f8d4f44cd
#
_entry.id   187c5a35f7d8260aed90671f8d4f44cd
#
_cell.length_a   1.000
_cell.length_b   1.000
_cell.length_c   1.000
_cell.angle_alpha   90.00
_cell.angle_beta   90.00
_cell.angle_gamma   90.00
#
_symmetry.space_group_name_H-M   'P 1'
#
loop_
_entity.id
_entity.type
_entity.pdbx_description
1 polymer ?
#
loop_
_entity_poly.entity_id
_entity_poly.type
_entity_poly.pdbx_seq_one_letter_code
_entity_poly.pdbx_strand_id
1 'polypeptide(L)'
;KASVWSDHLGMALALNAMGEVYSYTGRIKEAGDTYGQALELFDRLHGEDIHIRMLLVELVEYNLRIRNYAQAARFMTRLNRYPAERLSVQEQAVRHIFNAYCQLLNGSIKIARQHLDEVEPLREELVPGILQHLLIADALYWEKKGEYEKALEAYDTFFHTDYAKINSSLYKETMMNKANLLVKMGRKEEAYVQYGAVFSYIKSSFEKNYPKEIDQLTIHFQADQLTYQNEQDRLFSYRFYLGGIIICTLALFLFLYFSWKKIFRLKESKRSQECMIQKAERAIKKKNMFLSNMSHEVRTPLN
;
A
#
# COMPACT_ATOMS: atom_id res chain seq x y z
N LYS A 1 -19.42 -15.06 11.22
CA LYS A 1 -19.52 -14.49 9.86
C LYS A 1 -19.89 -13.00 9.90
N ALA A 2 -20.85 -12.55 10.75
CA ALA A 2 -21.28 -11.16 10.83
C ALA A 2 -20.14 -10.19 11.24
N SER A 3 -19.25 -10.57 12.16
CA SER A 3 -18.10 -9.74 12.61
C SER A 3 -17.11 -9.45 11.50
N VAL A 4 -16.78 -10.44 10.67
CA VAL A 4 -15.82 -10.28 9.55
C VAL A 4 -16.38 -9.36 8.47
N TRP A 5 -17.70 -9.38 8.24
CA TRP A 5 -18.37 -8.48 7.29
C TRP A 5 -18.33 -7.01 7.75
N SER A 6 -18.60 -6.77 9.05
CA SER A 6 -18.53 -5.42 9.61
C SER A 6 -17.12 -4.83 9.53
N ASP A 7 -16.08 -5.65 9.72
CA ASP A 7 -14.68 -5.21 9.63
C ASP A 7 -14.29 -4.82 8.19
N HIS A 8 -14.70 -5.58 7.20
CA HIS A 8 -14.42 -5.24 5.79
C HIS A 8 -15.18 -4.00 5.31
N LEU A 9 -16.44 -3.81 5.73
CA LEU A 9 -17.20 -2.59 5.42
C LEU A 9 -16.55 -1.38 6.08
N GLY A 10 -16.20 -1.47 7.36
CA GLY A 10 -15.50 -0.41 8.09
C GLY A 10 -14.15 -0.04 7.44
N MET A 11 -13.39 -1.04 6.99
CA MET A 11 -12.14 -0.83 6.27
C MET A 11 -12.35 -0.15 4.91
N ALA A 12 -13.36 -0.58 4.14
CA ALA A 12 -13.69 0.02 2.85
C ALA A 12 -14.12 1.50 3.01
N LEU A 13 -14.94 1.80 4.03
CA LEU A 13 -15.35 3.17 4.35
C LEU A 13 -14.17 4.05 4.78
N ALA A 14 -13.27 3.53 5.61
CA ALA A 14 -12.07 4.24 6.03
C ALA A 14 -11.15 4.54 4.84
N LEU A 15 -10.96 3.58 3.93
CA LEU A 15 -10.20 3.78 2.70
C LEU A 15 -10.86 4.82 1.79
N ASN A 16 -12.20 4.79 1.66
CA ASN A 16 -12.90 5.83 0.90
C ASN A 16 -12.66 7.22 1.47
N ALA A 17 -12.84 7.40 2.79
CA ALA A 17 -12.58 8.67 3.45
C ALA A 17 -11.12 9.13 3.33
N MET A 18 -10.16 8.21 3.40
CA MET A 18 -8.75 8.52 3.13
C MET A 18 -8.53 8.96 1.68
N GLY A 19 -9.16 8.30 0.72
CA GLY A 19 -9.13 8.67 -0.69
C GLY A 19 -9.64 10.09 -0.92
N GLU A 20 -10.75 10.47 -0.28
CA GLU A 20 -11.27 11.86 -0.29
C GLU A 20 -10.24 12.86 0.25
N VAL A 21 -9.66 12.60 1.42
CA VAL A 21 -8.65 13.48 2.02
C VAL A 21 -7.45 13.64 1.08
N TYR A 22 -6.95 12.56 0.50
CA TYR A 22 -5.85 12.62 -0.46
C TYR A 22 -6.25 13.41 -1.73
N SER A 23 -7.47 13.22 -2.21
CA SER A 23 -8.03 13.94 -3.36
C SER A 23 -8.10 15.45 -3.11
N TYR A 24 -8.64 15.87 -1.96
CA TYR A 24 -8.73 17.29 -1.57
C TYR A 24 -7.37 17.93 -1.31
N THR A 25 -6.40 17.19 -0.81
CA THR A 25 -5.05 17.69 -0.54
C THR A 25 -4.12 17.64 -1.75
N GLY A 26 -4.61 17.19 -2.92
CA GLY A 26 -3.83 17.12 -4.15
C GLY A 26 -2.88 15.92 -4.26
N ARG A 27 -2.96 14.98 -3.33
CA ARG A 27 -2.21 13.71 -3.33
C ARG A 27 -2.89 12.70 -4.27
N ILE A 28 -2.82 13.01 -5.57
CA ILE A 28 -3.63 12.35 -6.59
C ILE A 28 -3.34 10.86 -6.71
N LYS A 29 -2.08 10.45 -6.64
CA LYS A 29 -1.70 9.03 -6.75
C LYS A 29 -2.25 8.22 -5.57
N GLU A 30 -2.03 8.72 -4.36
CA GLU A 30 -2.51 8.05 -3.13
C GLU A 30 -4.04 7.98 -3.09
N ALA A 31 -4.73 9.02 -3.58
CA ALA A 31 -6.19 8.99 -3.73
C ALA A 31 -6.63 7.82 -4.63
N GLY A 32 -6.02 7.68 -5.82
CA GLY A 32 -6.34 6.61 -6.75
C GLY A 32 -6.09 5.21 -6.19
N ASP A 33 -4.94 5.00 -5.56
CA ASP A 33 -4.58 3.72 -4.95
C ASP A 33 -5.55 3.36 -3.82
N THR A 34 -5.94 4.35 -3.00
CA THR A 34 -6.84 4.15 -1.86
C THR A 34 -8.28 3.88 -2.32
N TYR A 35 -8.78 4.63 -3.30
CA TYR A 35 -10.09 4.38 -3.90
C TYR A 35 -10.15 3.00 -4.59
N GLY A 36 -9.07 2.57 -5.24
CA GLY A 36 -8.98 1.24 -5.83
C GLY A 36 -9.12 0.13 -4.79
N GLN A 37 -8.42 0.24 -3.67
CA GLN A 37 -8.52 -0.70 -2.55
C GLN A 37 -9.93 -0.71 -1.94
N ALA A 38 -10.55 0.48 -1.74
CA ALA A 38 -11.91 0.57 -1.25
C ALA A 38 -12.89 -0.15 -2.18
N LEU A 39 -12.77 0.05 -3.51
CA LEU A 39 -13.63 -0.60 -4.49
C LEU A 39 -13.50 -2.12 -4.48
N GLU A 40 -12.28 -2.65 -4.38
CA GLU A 40 -12.06 -4.10 -4.27
C GLU A 40 -12.75 -4.71 -3.03
N LEU A 41 -12.73 -3.99 -1.90
CA LEU A 41 -13.41 -4.45 -0.69
C LEU A 41 -14.93 -4.38 -0.85
N PHE A 42 -15.48 -3.28 -1.37
CA PHE A 42 -16.91 -3.14 -1.63
C PHE A 42 -17.42 -4.18 -2.64
N ASP A 43 -16.65 -4.50 -3.69
CA ASP A 43 -17.03 -5.52 -4.68
C ASP A 43 -17.12 -6.92 -4.07
N ARG A 44 -16.34 -7.21 -3.02
CA ARG A 44 -16.42 -8.48 -2.28
C ARG A 44 -17.62 -8.56 -1.33
N LEU A 45 -18.19 -7.40 -0.94
CA LEU A 45 -19.25 -7.34 0.05
C LEU A 45 -20.65 -7.65 -0.51
N HIS A 46 -20.81 -7.80 -1.83
CA HIS A 46 -22.07 -8.10 -2.51
C HIS A 46 -23.27 -7.29 -1.98
N GLY A 47 -23.54 -6.14 -2.55
CA GLY A 47 -24.69 -5.33 -2.19
C GLY A 47 -24.82 -4.10 -3.08
N GLU A 48 -26.07 -3.66 -3.28
CA GLU A 48 -26.39 -2.34 -3.85
C GLU A 48 -26.32 -1.30 -2.71
N ASP A 49 -25.12 -1.06 -2.20
CA ASP A 49 -24.95 -0.14 -1.08
C ASP A 49 -24.76 1.30 -1.58
N ILE A 50 -25.31 2.25 -0.81
CA ILE A 50 -25.12 3.68 -1.02
C ILE A 50 -23.62 4.04 -1.07
N HIS A 51 -22.81 3.37 -0.28
CA HIS A 51 -21.36 3.61 -0.23
C HIS A 51 -20.63 3.24 -1.53
N ILE A 52 -21.10 2.21 -2.25
CA ILE A 52 -20.57 1.88 -3.58
C ILE A 52 -20.89 2.98 -4.58
N ARG A 53 -22.11 3.54 -4.52
CA ARG A 53 -22.50 4.65 -5.39
C ARG A 53 -21.69 5.91 -5.11
N MET A 54 -21.51 6.25 -3.83
CA MET A 54 -20.65 7.38 -3.44
C MET A 54 -19.21 7.18 -3.94
N LEU A 55 -18.62 6.02 -3.73
CA LEU A 55 -17.29 5.71 -4.24
C LEU A 55 -17.21 5.77 -5.76
N LEU A 56 -18.24 5.32 -6.48
CA LEU A 56 -18.26 5.45 -7.95
C LEU A 56 -18.25 6.91 -8.40
N VAL A 57 -18.95 7.80 -7.69
CA VAL A 57 -18.91 9.25 -7.94
C VAL A 57 -17.50 9.80 -7.75
N GLU A 58 -16.86 9.50 -6.63
CA GLU A 58 -15.48 9.91 -6.34
C GLU A 58 -14.48 9.40 -7.39
N LEU A 59 -14.65 8.15 -7.82
CA LEU A 59 -13.82 7.56 -8.88
C LEU A 59 -14.03 8.22 -10.23
N VAL A 60 -15.24 8.65 -10.55
CA VAL A 60 -15.50 9.43 -11.78
C VAL A 60 -14.80 10.77 -11.69
N GLU A 61 -14.99 11.53 -10.61
CA GLU A 61 -14.35 12.82 -10.41
C GLU A 61 -12.82 12.71 -10.46
N TYR A 62 -12.26 11.76 -9.73
CA TYR A 62 -10.82 11.49 -9.74
C TYR A 62 -10.30 11.23 -11.16
N ASN A 63 -10.97 10.36 -11.93
CA ASN A 63 -10.52 10.00 -13.28
C ASN A 63 -10.69 11.14 -14.29
N LEU A 64 -11.71 11.97 -14.15
CA LEU A 64 -11.87 13.19 -14.94
C LEU A 64 -10.72 14.16 -14.69
N ARG A 65 -10.35 14.36 -13.43
CA ARG A 65 -9.26 15.26 -13.03
C ARG A 65 -7.88 14.83 -13.54
N ILE A 66 -7.57 13.52 -13.50
CA ILE A 66 -6.34 12.99 -14.08
C ILE A 66 -6.42 12.78 -15.60
N ARG A 67 -7.52 13.22 -16.24
CA ARG A 67 -7.80 13.08 -17.67
C ARG A 67 -7.84 11.62 -18.17
N ASN A 68 -8.15 10.68 -17.29
CA ASN A 68 -8.39 9.29 -17.66
C ASN A 68 -9.86 9.07 -18.02
N TYR A 69 -10.27 9.67 -19.13
CA TYR A 69 -11.67 9.69 -19.58
C TYR A 69 -12.26 8.30 -19.82
N ALA A 70 -11.44 7.35 -20.24
CA ALA A 70 -11.86 5.97 -20.46
C ALA A 70 -12.32 5.29 -19.16
N GLN A 71 -11.59 5.48 -18.08
CA GLN A 71 -11.98 4.95 -16.76
C GLN A 71 -13.18 5.73 -16.17
N ALA A 72 -13.19 7.05 -16.30
CA ALA A 72 -14.35 7.84 -15.89
C ALA A 72 -15.64 7.32 -16.54
N ALA A 73 -15.64 7.08 -17.87
CA ALA A 73 -16.78 6.54 -18.60
C ALA A 73 -17.19 5.13 -18.12
N ARG A 74 -16.23 4.26 -17.74
CA ARG A 74 -16.52 2.94 -17.18
C ARG A 74 -17.24 3.04 -15.85
N PHE A 75 -16.77 3.91 -14.94
CA PHE A 75 -17.41 4.12 -13.66
C PHE A 75 -18.79 4.77 -13.82
N MET A 76 -18.93 5.73 -14.76
CA MET A 76 -20.24 6.29 -15.11
C MET A 76 -21.20 5.23 -15.65
N THR A 77 -20.75 4.33 -16.51
CA THR A 77 -21.57 3.23 -17.01
C THR A 77 -22.06 2.35 -15.86
N ARG A 78 -21.23 2.12 -14.85
CA ARG A 78 -21.62 1.37 -13.66
C ARG A 78 -22.61 2.14 -12.80
N LEU A 79 -22.39 3.42 -12.58
CA LEU A 79 -23.30 4.30 -11.83
C LEU A 79 -24.68 4.42 -12.52
N ASN A 80 -24.71 4.49 -13.85
CA ASN A 80 -25.93 4.58 -14.65
C ASN A 80 -26.82 3.31 -14.59
N ARG A 81 -26.31 2.16 -14.08
CA ARG A 81 -27.13 0.95 -13.89
C ARG A 81 -28.09 1.06 -12.72
N TYR A 82 -27.85 1.98 -11.79
CA TYR A 82 -28.75 2.17 -10.66
C TYR A 82 -30.03 2.89 -11.11
N PRO A 83 -31.25 2.37 -10.78
CA PRO A 83 -32.50 3.01 -11.12
C PRO A 83 -32.61 4.41 -10.50
N ALA A 84 -33.18 5.37 -11.23
CA ALA A 84 -33.29 6.76 -10.77
C ALA A 84 -34.05 6.88 -9.44
N GLU A 85 -35.09 6.04 -9.27
CA GLU A 85 -35.95 6.02 -8.09
C GLU A 85 -35.19 5.62 -6.79
N ARG A 86 -34.03 4.99 -6.92
CA ARG A 86 -33.18 4.60 -5.78
C ARG A 86 -32.12 5.62 -5.46
N LEU A 87 -32.01 6.66 -6.27
CA LEU A 87 -31.02 7.72 -6.09
C LEU A 87 -31.65 8.91 -5.37
N SER A 88 -30.93 9.47 -4.40
CA SER A 88 -31.25 10.77 -3.83
C SER A 88 -31.19 11.88 -4.88
N VAL A 89 -31.78 13.04 -4.59
CA VAL A 89 -31.68 14.23 -5.47
C VAL A 89 -30.24 14.57 -5.78
N GLN A 90 -29.36 14.50 -4.78
CA GLN A 90 -27.94 14.78 -4.93
C GLN A 90 -27.25 13.78 -5.88
N GLU A 91 -27.51 12.48 -5.72
CA GLU A 91 -26.94 11.43 -6.57
C GLU A 91 -27.45 11.52 -8.02
N GLN A 92 -28.72 11.88 -8.22
CA GLN A 92 -29.29 12.13 -9.55
C GLN A 92 -28.58 13.30 -10.23
N ALA A 93 -28.45 14.43 -9.51
CA ALA A 93 -27.76 15.61 -10.02
C ALA A 93 -26.31 15.29 -10.40
N VAL A 94 -25.55 14.65 -9.52
CA VAL A 94 -24.16 14.22 -9.78
C VAL A 94 -24.08 13.33 -11.01
N ARG A 95 -24.98 12.36 -11.15
CA ARG A 95 -25.03 11.47 -12.31
C ARG A 95 -25.24 12.25 -13.60
N HIS A 96 -26.15 13.20 -13.64
CA HIS A 96 -26.41 14.02 -14.82
C HIS A 96 -25.24 14.96 -15.11
N ILE A 97 -24.69 15.63 -14.09
CA ILE A 97 -23.54 16.54 -14.24
C ILE A 97 -22.34 15.79 -14.86
N PHE A 98 -21.98 14.61 -14.33
CA PHE A 98 -20.82 13.87 -14.85
C PHE A 98 -21.09 13.23 -16.21
N ASN A 99 -22.33 12.82 -16.51
CA ASN A 99 -22.69 12.45 -17.88
C ASN A 99 -22.52 13.64 -18.83
N ALA A 100 -22.96 14.85 -18.45
CA ALA A 100 -22.72 16.05 -19.25
C ALA A 100 -21.25 16.30 -19.49
N TYR A 101 -20.38 16.20 -18.47
CA TYR A 101 -18.92 16.28 -18.64
C TYR A 101 -18.39 15.29 -19.67
N CYS A 102 -18.73 14.02 -19.53
CA CYS A 102 -18.29 12.98 -20.48
C CYS A 102 -18.75 13.29 -21.91
N GLN A 103 -19.98 13.77 -22.09
CA GLN A 103 -20.51 14.14 -23.40
C GLN A 103 -19.82 15.37 -23.98
N LEU A 104 -19.51 16.39 -23.17
CA LEU A 104 -18.77 17.58 -23.59
C LEU A 104 -17.34 17.24 -24.03
N LEU A 105 -16.69 16.33 -23.34
CA LEU A 105 -15.36 15.85 -23.70
C LEU A 105 -15.36 15.04 -25.00
N ASN A 106 -16.45 14.32 -25.28
CA ASN A 106 -16.65 13.58 -26.52
C ASN A 106 -17.22 14.44 -27.66
N GLY A 107 -17.44 15.75 -27.44
CA GLY A 107 -17.97 16.66 -28.45
C GLY A 107 -19.50 16.61 -28.63
N SER A 108 -20.23 15.87 -27.84
CA SER A 108 -21.67 15.68 -27.92
C SER A 108 -22.46 16.77 -27.17
N ILE A 109 -22.30 18.03 -27.59
CA ILE A 109 -22.82 19.23 -26.91
C ILE A 109 -24.35 19.14 -26.67
N LYS A 110 -25.13 18.63 -27.65
CA LYS A 110 -26.58 18.51 -27.54
C LYS A 110 -27.01 17.55 -26.41
N ILE A 111 -26.33 16.39 -26.30
CA ILE A 111 -26.64 15.39 -25.28
C ILE A 111 -26.22 15.93 -23.90
N ALA A 112 -25.07 16.61 -23.84
CA ALA A 112 -24.64 17.26 -22.61
C ALA A 112 -25.67 18.26 -22.09
N ARG A 113 -26.26 19.08 -22.99
CA ARG A 113 -27.31 20.03 -22.60
C ARG A 113 -28.54 19.33 -22.00
N GLN A 114 -28.96 18.22 -22.59
CA GLN A 114 -30.08 17.44 -22.04
C GLN A 114 -29.83 17.02 -20.60
N HIS A 115 -28.62 16.57 -20.31
CA HIS A 115 -28.25 16.22 -18.92
C HIS A 115 -28.22 17.42 -17.99
N LEU A 116 -27.73 18.59 -18.42
CA LEU A 116 -27.74 19.80 -17.60
C LEU A 116 -29.16 20.32 -17.37
N ASP A 117 -30.04 20.20 -18.35
CA ASP A 117 -31.46 20.59 -18.23
C ASP A 117 -32.20 19.75 -17.17
N GLU A 118 -31.81 18.48 -16.97
CA GLU A 118 -32.37 17.63 -15.91
C GLU A 118 -31.90 18.05 -14.50
N VAL A 119 -30.79 18.75 -14.39
CA VAL A 119 -30.27 19.24 -13.10
C VAL A 119 -30.80 20.62 -12.75
N GLU A 120 -31.15 21.45 -13.73
CA GLU A 120 -31.56 22.82 -13.50
C GLU A 120 -32.74 22.98 -12.51
N PRO A 121 -33.78 22.15 -12.55
CA PRO A 121 -34.84 22.19 -11.53
C PRO A 121 -34.38 21.87 -10.11
N LEU A 122 -33.27 21.15 -9.95
CA LEU A 122 -32.74 20.71 -8.67
C LEU A 122 -31.71 21.69 -8.08
N ARG A 123 -31.35 22.74 -8.80
CA ARG A 123 -30.24 23.66 -8.48
C ARG A 123 -30.26 24.19 -7.07
N GLU A 124 -31.45 24.61 -6.58
CA GLU A 124 -31.64 25.19 -5.25
C GLU A 124 -31.52 24.17 -4.11
N GLU A 125 -31.68 22.88 -4.41
CA GLU A 125 -31.57 21.79 -3.44
C GLU A 125 -30.15 21.22 -3.35
N LEU A 126 -29.25 21.63 -4.26
CA LEU A 126 -27.91 21.05 -4.34
C LEU A 126 -27.02 21.53 -3.19
N VAL A 127 -26.31 20.55 -2.60
CA VAL A 127 -25.23 20.88 -1.65
C VAL A 127 -24.10 21.62 -2.36
N PRO A 128 -23.35 22.50 -1.65
CA PRO A 128 -22.32 23.34 -2.22
C PRO A 128 -21.32 22.64 -3.14
N GLY A 129 -20.86 21.43 -2.76
CA GLY A 129 -19.90 20.68 -3.56
C GLY A 129 -20.44 20.28 -4.94
N ILE A 130 -21.71 19.86 -5.00
CA ILE A 130 -22.37 19.48 -6.26
C ILE A 130 -22.68 20.71 -7.11
N LEU A 131 -23.11 21.80 -6.48
CA LEU A 131 -23.34 23.06 -7.19
C LEU A 131 -22.06 23.59 -7.85
N GLN A 132 -20.89 23.42 -7.23
CA GLN A 132 -19.61 23.74 -7.85
C GLN A 132 -19.39 22.97 -9.17
N HIS A 133 -19.65 21.65 -9.15
CA HIS A 133 -19.51 20.84 -10.37
C HIS A 133 -20.51 21.26 -11.45
N LEU A 134 -21.75 21.62 -11.07
CA LEU A 134 -22.73 22.12 -12.03
C LEU A 134 -22.25 23.42 -12.71
N LEU A 135 -21.76 24.39 -11.93
CA LEU A 135 -21.27 25.68 -12.46
C LEU A 135 -20.12 25.48 -13.44
N ILE A 136 -19.21 24.55 -13.14
CA ILE A 136 -18.09 24.22 -14.03
C ILE A 136 -18.58 23.51 -15.30
N ALA A 137 -19.55 22.60 -15.18
CA ALA A 137 -20.16 21.92 -16.33
C ALA A 137 -20.90 22.91 -17.24
N ASP A 138 -21.61 23.87 -16.67
CA ASP A 138 -22.25 24.98 -17.41
C ASP A 138 -21.19 25.82 -18.15
N ALA A 139 -20.11 26.20 -17.46
CA ALA A 139 -19.02 26.95 -18.08
C ALA A 139 -18.42 26.18 -19.26
N LEU A 140 -18.13 24.89 -19.07
CA LEU A 140 -17.58 24.05 -20.15
C LEU A 140 -18.56 23.89 -21.32
N TYR A 141 -19.88 23.75 -21.03
CA TYR A 141 -20.90 23.69 -22.06
C TYR A 141 -20.91 24.98 -22.91
N TRP A 142 -20.97 26.15 -22.31
CA TRP A 142 -20.96 27.43 -23.02
C TRP A 142 -19.66 27.65 -23.79
N GLU A 143 -18.54 27.25 -23.22
CA GLU A 143 -17.24 27.31 -23.91
C GLU A 143 -17.22 26.44 -25.17
N LYS A 144 -17.72 25.18 -25.08
CA LYS A 144 -17.80 24.26 -26.22
C LYS A 144 -18.80 24.73 -27.29
N LYS A 145 -19.83 25.47 -26.88
CA LYS A 145 -20.81 26.08 -27.80
C LYS A 145 -20.24 27.35 -28.48
N GLY A 146 -19.15 27.89 -27.98
CA GLY A 146 -18.53 29.13 -28.48
C GLY A 146 -19.14 30.41 -27.85
N GLU A 147 -20.02 30.28 -26.88
CA GLU A 147 -20.64 31.41 -26.15
C GLU A 147 -19.76 31.78 -24.94
N TYR A 148 -18.59 32.34 -25.23
CA TYR A 148 -17.49 32.53 -24.24
C TYR A 148 -17.83 33.49 -23.11
N GLU A 149 -18.66 34.53 -23.34
CA GLU A 149 -19.09 35.43 -22.26
C GLU A 149 -19.95 34.73 -21.22
N LYS A 150 -20.84 33.83 -21.66
CA LYS A 150 -21.63 33.00 -20.71
C LYS A 150 -20.77 32.00 -19.95
N ALA A 151 -19.78 31.45 -20.61
CA ALA A 151 -18.81 30.58 -19.95
C ALA A 151 -18.02 31.35 -18.88
N LEU A 152 -17.62 32.57 -19.16
CA LEU A 152 -16.90 33.46 -18.23
C LEU A 152 -17.79 33.78 -17.02
N GLU A 153 -19.06 34.15 -17.26
CA GLU A 153 -20.06 34.40 -16.21
C GLU A 153 -20.24 33.20 -15.26
N ALA A 154 -20.32 31.99 -15.83
CA ALA A 154 -20.42 30.76 -15.01
C ALA A 154 -19.17 30.53 -14.16
N TYR A 155 -17.96 30.76 -14.69
CA TYR A 155 -16.73 30.75 -13.88
C TYR A 155 -16.73 31.83 -12.80
N ASP A 156 -17.19 33.03 -13.11
CA ASP A 156 -17.25 34.11 -12.12
C ASP A 156 -18.24 33.79 -11.02
N THR A 157 -19.39 33.23 -11.36
CA THR A 157 -20.36 32.73 -10.38
C THR A 157 -19.75 31.69 -9.44
N PHE A 158 -18.96 30.74 -9.98
CA PHE A 158 -18.21 29.78 -9.16
C PHE A 158 -17.31 30.47 -8.14
N PHE A 159 -16.52 31.47 -8.55
CA PHE A 159 -15.58 32.16 -7.66
C PHE A 159 -16.25 33.06 -6.62
N HIS A 160 -17.50 33.49 -6.84
CA HIS A 160 -18.28 34.28 -5.90
C HIS A 160 -19.01 33.42 -4.85
N THR A 161 -18.93 32.08 -4.94
CA THR A 161 -19.50 31.23 -3.90
C THR A 161 -18.62 31.18 -2.66
N ASP A 162 -19.19 31.21 -1.46
CA ASP A 162 -18.47 31.19 -0.18
C ASP A 162 -17.63 29.93 0.01
N TYR A 163 -17.99 28.87 -0.67
CA TYR A 163 -17.36 27.56 -0.60
C TYR A 163 -16.39 27.26 -1.75
N ALA A 164 -16.12 28.21 -2.64
CA ALA A 164 -15.28 27.99 -3.82
C ALA A 164 -13.90 27.38 -3.49
N LYS A 165 -13.33 27.77 -2.35
CA LYS A 165 -11.98 27.35 -1.90
C LYS A 165 -11.95 26.05 -1.10
N ILE A 166 -13.11 25.41 -0.81
CA ILE A 166 -13.17 24.18 -0.01
C ILE A 166 -12.38 23.07 -0.73
N ASN A 167 -12.63 22.87 -2.02
CA ASN A 167 -11.85 21.94 -2.84
C ASN A 167 -10.71 22.72 -3.54
N SER A 168 -9.54 22.72 -2.91
CA SER A 168 -8.37 23.47 -3.41
C SER A 168 -7.92 23.01 -4.81
N SER A 169 -8.08 21.74 -5.14
CA SER A 169 -7.75 21.18 -6.46
C SER A 169 -8.70 21.69 -7.53
N LEU A 170 -10.01 21.62 -7.26
CA LEU A 170 -11.05 22.09 -8.16
C LEU A 170 -10.96 23.62 -8.36
N TYR A 171 -10.71 24.36 -7.29
CA TYR A 171 -10.51 25.81 -7.33
C TYR A 171 -9.35 26.20 -8.25
N LYS A 172 -8.19 25.57 -8.09
CA LYS A 172 -7.01 25.79 -8.93
C LYS A 172 -7.29 25.45 -10.40
N GLU A 173 -7.94 24.34 -10.66
CA GLU A 173 -8.29 23.90 -12.02
C GLU A 173 -9.24 24.90 -12.67
N THR A 174 -10.26 25.35 -11.95
CA THR A 174 -11.23 26.34 -12.44
C THR A 174 -10.57 27.70 -12.74
N MET A 175 -9.64 28.16 -11.89
CA MET A 175 -8.83 29.36 -12.15
C MET A 175 -8.05 29.22 -13.48
N MET A 176 -7.45 28.04 -13.72
CA MET A 176 -6.69 27.79 -14.95
C MET A 176 -7.61 27.77 -16.17
N ASN A 177 -8.79 27.11 -16.05
CA ASN A 177 -9.76 27.07 -17.14
C ASN A 177 -10.28 28.46 -17.50
N LYS A 178 -10.56 29.32 -16.52
CA LYS A 178 -10.93 30.72 -16.75
C LYS A 178 -9.81 31.48 -17.49
N ALA A 179 -8.55 31.33 -17.08
CA ALA A 179 -7.43 31.94 -17.75
C ALA A 179 -7.30 31.52 -19.22
N ASN A 180 -7.45 30.19 -19.49
CA ASN A 180 -7.44 29.65 -20.82
C ASN A 180 -8.62 30.16 -21.69
N LEU A 181 -9.79 30.32 -21.10
CA LEU A 181 -10.94 30.92 -21.77
C LEU A 181 -10.68 32.35 -22.18
N LEU A 182 -10.11 33.18 -21.31
CA LEU A 182 -9.72 34.57 -21.61
C LEU A 182 -8.73 34.64 -22.79
N VAL A 183 -7.78 33.71 -22.88
CA VAL A 183 -6.90 33.60 -24.06
C VAL A 183 -7.69 33.31 -25.32
N LYS A 184 -8.66 32.36 -25.29
CA LYS A 184 -9.52 32.08 -26.44
C LYS A 184 -10.37 33.26 -26.88
N MET A 185 -10.79 34.09 -25.95
CA MET A 185 -11.51 35.37 -26.21
C MET A 185 -10.63 36.47 -26.74
N GLY A 186 -9.29 36.29 -26.76
CA GLY A 186 -8.33 37.33 -27.15
C GLY A 186 -8.09 38.38 -26.07
N ARG A 187 -8.62 38.22 -24.84
CA ARG A 187 -8.49 39.14 -23.68
C ARG A 187 -7.17 38.87 -22.97
N LYS A 188 -6.05 39.13 -23.64
CA LYS A 188 -4.68 38.75 -23.23
C LYS A 188 -4.25 39.37 -21.89
N GLU A 189 -4.58 40.65 -21.69
CA GLU A 189 -4.21 41.37 -20.44
C GLU A 189 -4.91 40.77 -19.24
N GLU A 190 -6.18 40.42 -19.35
CA GLU A 190 -6.95 39.78 -18.30
C GLU A 190 -6.49 38.33 -18.07
N ALA A 191 -6.19 37.59 -19.15
CA ALA A 191 -5.61 36.27 -19.04
C ALA A 191 -4.27 36.28 -18.28
N TYR A 192 -3.41 37.30 -18.56
CA TYR A 192 -2.14 37.45 -17.85
C TYR A 192 -2.34 37.70 -16.35
N VAL A 193 -3.28 38.59 -15.98
CA VAL A 193 -3.64 38.83 -14.58
C VAL A 193 -4.16 37.54 -13.91
N GLN A 194 -5.01 36.79 -14.61
CA GLN A 194 -5.57 35.55 -14.11
C GLN A 194 -4.50 34.46 -13.91
N TYR A 195 -3.54 34.31 -14.84
CA TYR A 195 -2.41 33.40 -14.66
C TYR A 195 -1.51 33.81 -13.48
N GLY A 196 -1.30 35.12 -13.28
CA GLY A 196 -0.62 35.64 -12.10
C GLY A 196 -1.30 35.26 -10.80
N ALA A 197 -2.64 35.34 -10.77
CA ALA A 197 -3.44 34.87 -9.62
C ALA A 197 -3.33 33.36 -9.40
N VAL A 198 -3.36 32.57 -10.47
CA VAL A 198 -3.13 31.10 -10.41
C VAL A 198 -1.76 30.79 -9.81
N PHE A 199 -0.72 31.46 -10.33
CA PHE A 199 0.65 31.25 -9.83
C PHE A 199 0.77 31.63 -8.35
N SER A 200 0.21 32.76 -7.93
CA SER A 200 0.22 33.22 -6.55
C SER A 200 -0.53 32.23 -5.62
N TYR A 201 -1.67 31.70 -6.08
CA TYR A 201 -2.42 30.68 -5.33
C TYR A 201 -1.62 29.38 -5.17
N ILE A 202 -1.01 28.90 -6.27
CA ILE A 202 -0.17 27.69 -6.24
C ILE A 202 1.02 27.90 -5.30
N LYS A 203 1.71 29.04 -5.41
CA LYS A 203 2.84 29.40 -4.56
C LYS A 203 2.46 29.40 -3.08
N SER A 204 1.37 30.11 -2.73
CA SER A 204 0.90 30.18 -1.33
C SER A 204 0.43 28.81 -0.78
N SER A 205 -0.19 28.00 -1.63
CA SER A 205 -0.58 26.63 -1.28
C SER A 205 0.64 25.73 -1.05
N PHE A 206 1.66 25.88 -1.90
CA PHE A 206 2.93 25.15 -1.77
C PHE A 206 3.70 25.57 -0.51
N GLU A 207 3.80 26.88 -0.24
CA GLU A 207 4.45 27.40 0.97
C GLU A 207 3.76 26.94 2.27
N LYS A 208 2.42 26.77 2.25
CA LYS A 208 1.66 26.25 3.39
C LYS A 208 1.81 24.74 3.60
N ASN A 209 1.90 23.98 2.53
CA ASN A 209 1.85 22.51 2.58
C ASN A 209 3.26 21.88 2.58
N TYR A 210 4.24 22.57 2.00
CA TYR A 210 5.61 22.09 1.88
C TYR A 210 6.29 21.73 3.22
N PRO A 211 6.19 22.52 4.29
CA PRO A 211 6.73 22.12 5.59
C PRO A 211 6.10 20.82 6.13
N LYS A 212 4.79 20.67 5.97
CA LYS A 212 4.09 19.45 6.43
C LYS A 212 4.45 18.21 5.61
N GLU A 213 4.64 18.36 4.31
CA GLU A 213 5.07 17.23 3.44
C GLU A 213 6.52 16.85 3.73
N ILE A 214 7.41 17.80 3.97
CA ILE A 214 8.79 17.53 4.40
C ILE A 214 8.79 16.84 5.76
N ASP A 215 8.02 17.33 6.73
CA ASP A 215 7.92 16.69 8.04
C ASP A 215 7.38 15.26 7.92
N GLN A 216 6.34 15.04 7.12
CA GLN A 216 5.81 13.69 6.86
C GLN A 216 6.83 12.81 6.13
N LEU A 217 7.51 13.32 5.11
CA LEU A 217 8.55 12.59 4.39
C LEU A 217 9.71 12.24 5.31
N THR A 218 10.08 13.17 6.19
CA THR A 218 11.14 12.98 7.20
C THR A 218 10.75 11.91 8.21
N ILE A 219 9.50 11.92 8.68
CA ILE A 219 8.97 10.91 9.61
C ILE A 219 8.94 9.53 8.92
N HIS A 220 8.47 9.44 7.67
CA HIS A 220 8.50 8.19 6.90
C HIS A 220 9.92 7.69 6.67
N PHE A 221 10.83 8.58 6.26
CA PHE A 221 12.23 8.22 6.06
C PHE A 221 12.89 7.72 7.36
N GLN A 222 12.63 8.38 8.49
CA GLN A 222 13.12 7.94 9.80
C GLN A 222 12.53 6.60 10.22
N ALA A 223 11.23 6.37 9.97
CA ALA A 223 10.57 5.10 10.24
C ALA A 223 11.14 3.97 9.38
N ASP A 224 11.36 4.20 8.09
CA ASP A 224 11.98 3.25 7.17
C ASP A 224 13.43 2.96 7.57
N GLN A 225 14.18 3.98 7.97
CA GLN A 225 15.55 3.83 8.44
C GLN A 225 15.61 3.00 9.73
N LEU A 226 14.68 3.23 10.66
CA LEU A 226 14.59 2.47 11.91
C LEU A 226 14.20 0.99 11.65
N THR A 227 13.27 0.74 10.73
CA THR A 227 12.89 -0.63 10.33
C THR A 227 14.06 -1.36 9.68
N TYR A 228 14.80 -0.68 8.78
CA TYR A 228 16.00 -1.24 8.18
C TYR A 228 17.09 -1.56 9.20
N GLN A 229 17.35 -0.66 10.16
CA GLN A 229 18.31 -0.92 11.25
C GLN A 229 17.88 -2.12 12.09
N ASN A 230 16.61 -2.21 12.48
CA ASN A 230 16.08 -3.34 13.25
C ASN A 230 16.23 -4.67 12.49
N GLU A 231 16.03 -4.68 11.17
CA GLU A 231 16.25 -5.87 10.34
C GLU A 231 17.72 -6.26 10.28
N GLN A 232 18.64 -5.29 10.16
CA GLN A 232 20.08 -5.55 10.18
C GLN A 232 20.53 -6.11 11.54
N ASP A 233 20.05 -5.56 12.65
CA ASP A 233 20.35 -6.04 14.01
C ASP A 233 19.81 -7.45 14.23
N ARG A 234 18.62 -7.77 13.72
CA ARG A 234 18.07 -9.13 13.75
C ARG A 234 18.95 -10.11 12.96
N LEU A 235 19.35 -9.74 11.73
CA LEU A 235 20.22 -10.57 10.89
C LEU A 235 21.59 -10.76 11.55
N PHE A 236 22.14 -9.71 12.16
CA PHE A 236 23.41 -9.82 12.90
C PHE A 236 23.27 -10.77 14.08
N SER A 237 22.22 -10.65 14.87
CA SER A 237 21.90 -11.53 16.00
C SER A 237 21.77 -12.99 15.54
N TYR A 238 21.03 -13.24 14.47
CA TYR A 238 20.91 -14.60 13.89
C TYR A 238 22.26 -15.19 13.46
N ARG A 239 23.12 -14.39 12.82
CA ARG A 239 24.48 -14.83 12.42
C ARG A 239 25.35 -15.14 13.64
N PHE A 240 25.23 -14.35 14.69
CA PHE A 240 25.94 -14.56 15.93
C PHE A 240 25.51 -15.84 16.64
N TYR A 241 24.20 -16.10 16.74
CA TYR A 241 23.67 -17.35 17.31
C TYR A 241 24.06 -18.57 16.50
N LEU A 242 24.00 -18.50 15.15
CA LEU A 242 24.43 -19.57 14.26
C LEU A 242 25.93 -19.86 14.44
N GLY A 243 26.76 -18.84 14.51
CA GLY A 243 28.19 -18.96 14.80
C GLY A 243 28.44 -19.63 16.15
N GLY A 244 27.73 -19.26 17.20
CA GLY A 244 27.80 -19.88 18.52
C GLY A 244 27.45 -21.37 18.50
N ILE A 245 26.37 -21.73 17.81
CA ILE A 245 25.96 -23.15 17.64
C ILE A 245 27.04 -23.95 16.93
N ILE A 246 27.61 -23.42 15.84
CA ILE A 246 28.69 -24.10 15.09
C ILE A 246 29.92 -24.33 16.01
N ILE A 247 30.32 -23.34 16.76
CA ILE A 247 31.47 -23.46 17.69
C ILE A 247 31.16 -24.52 18.76
N CYS A 248 29.98 -24.51 19.38
CA CYS A 248 29.58 -25.48 20.38
C CYS A 248 29.56 -26.90 19.83
N THR A 249 29.03 -27.09 18.61
CA THR A 249 29.01 -28.42 17.95
C THR A 249 30.42 -28.93 17.64
N LEU A 250 31.30 -28.06 17.13
CA LEU A 250 32.71 -28.40 16.91
C LEU A 250 33.43 -28.79 18.21
N ALA A 251 33.20 -28.01 19.29
CA ALA A 251 33.76 -28.34 20.59
C ALA A 251 33.27 -29.69 21.12
N LEU A 252 31.99 -30.01 20.93
CA LEU A 252 31.40 -31.29 21.29
C LEU A 252 32.00 -32.42 20.49
N PHE A 253 32.22 -32.26 19.18
CA PHE A 253 32.84 -33.25 18.33
C PHE A 253 34.29 -33.50 18.75
N LEU A 254 35.07 -32.47 19.05
CA LEU A 254 36.42 -32.60 19.57
C LEU A 254 36.45 -33.34 20.90
N PHE A 255 35.55 -33.00 21.81
CA PHE A 255 35.45 -33.68 23.11
C PHE A 255 35.11 -35.16 22.95
N LEU A 256 34.19 -35.52 22.08
CA LEU A 256 33.84 -36.91 21.77
C LEU A 256 35.02 -37.66 21.12
N TYR A 257 35.70 -36.98 20.18
CA TYR A 257 36.89 -37.56 19.55
C TYR A 257 38.02 -37.88 20.54
N PHE A 258 38.34 -36.93 21.42
CA PHE A 258 39.37 -37.15 22.44
C PHE A 258 38.98 -38.19 23.48
N SER A 259 37.70 -38.22 23.88
CA SER A 259 37.16 -39.21 24.78
C SER A 259 37.21 -40.61 24.14
N TRP A 260 36.81 -40.75 22.89
CA TRP A 260 36.90 -42.02 22.14
C TRP A 260 38.33 -42.48 21.98
N LYS A 261 39.29 -41.56 21.66
CA LYS A 261 40.74 -41.87 21.56
C LYS A 261 41.28 -42.33 22.91
N LYS A 262 40.85 -41.74 24.03
CA LYS A 262 41.25 -42.14 25.38
C LYS A 262 40.73 -43.54 25.71
N ILE A 263 39.47 -43.83 25.41
CA ILE A 263 38.86 -45.16 25.61
C ILE A 263 39.59 -46.22 24.75
N PHE A 264 39.91 -45.89 23.51
CA PHE A 264 40.61 -46.78 22.63
C PHE A 264 42.03 -47.16 23.18
N ARG A 265 42.80 -46.15 23.60
CA ARG A 265 44.12 -46.37 24.25
C ARG A 265 44.01 -47.21 25.54
N LEU A 266 42.98 -47.00 26.36
CA LEU A 266 42.75 -47.76 27.58
C LEU A 266 42.44 -49.26 27.22
N LYS A 267 41.60 -49.50 26.20
CA LYS A 267 41.30 -50.85 25.71
C LYS A 267 42.57 -51.56 25.19
N GLU A 268 43.41 -50.85 24.47
CA GLU A 268 44.67 -51.40 23.94
C GLU A 268 45.67 -51.72 25.04
N SER A 269 45.81 -50.82 26.04
CA SER A 269 46.60 -51.06 27.24
C SER A 269 46.10 -52.27 28.06
N LYS A 270 44.76 -52.43 28.26
CA LYS A 270 44.18 -53.57 28.92
C LYS A 270 44.46 -54.87 28.20
N ARG A 271 44.28 -54.91 26.84
CA ARG A 271 44.61 -56.07 26.02
C ARG A 271 46.08 -56.45 26.12
N SER A 272 46.98 -55.48 26.14
CA SER A 272 48.44 -55.72 26.34
C SER A 272 48.73 -56.31 27.69
N GLN A 273 48.11 -55.81 28.78
CA GLN A 273 48.22 -56.33 30.15
C GLN A 273 47.69 -57.75 30.24
N GLU A 274 46.51 -58.03 29.69
CA GLU A 274 45.94 -59.40 29.69
C GLU A 274 46.84 -60.37 28.93
N CYS A 275 47.40 -59.96 27.79
CA CYS A 275 48.34 -60.78 27.08
C CYS A 275 49.64 -61.07 27.85
N MET A 276 50.18 -60.09 28.62
CA MET A 276 51.32 -60.25 29.51
C MET A 276 51.00 -61.19 30.68
N ILE A 277 49.82 -61.04 31.31
CA ILE A 277 49.37 -61.94 32.37
C ILE A 277 49.28 -63.37 31.87
N GLN A 278 48.64 -63.60 30.71
CA GLN A 278 48.51 -64.93 30.10
C GLN A 278 49.91 -65.54 29.79
N LYS A 279 50.85 -64.73 29.30
CA LYS A 279 52.24 -65.21 29.08
C LYS A 279 52.95 -65.61 30.37
N ALA A 280 52.75 -64.80 31.44
CA ALA A 280 53.31 -65.06 32.78
C ALA A 280 52.70 -66.38 33.37
N GLU A 281 51.37 -66.54 33.28
CA GLU A 281 50.69 -67.75 33.74
C GLU A 281 51.16 -69.00 33.00
N ARG A 282 51.35 -68.91 31.68
CA ARG A 282 51.87 -70.02 30.85
C ARG A 282 53.33 -70.33 31.28
N ALA A 283 54.16 -69.34 31.56
CA ALA A 283 55.54 -69.53 32.03
C ALA A 283 55.57 -70.20 33.42
N ILE A 284 54.70 -69.75 34.33
CA ILE A 284 54.55 -70.38 35.67
C ILE A 284 54.11 -71.82 35.56
N LYS A 285 53.07 -72.08 34.67
CA LYS A 285 52.61 -73.49 34.47
C LYS A 285 53.67 -74.35 33.86
N LYS A 286 54.47 -73.86 32.92
CA LYS A 286 55.66 -74.61 32.38
C LYS A 286 56.67 -74.88 33.47
N LYS A 287 57.05 -73.90 34.30
CA LYS A 287 57.95 -74.00 35.43
C LYS A 287 57.46 -75.06 36.45
N ASN A 288 56.21 -75.02 36.81
CA ASN A 288 55.65 -76.00 37.77
C ASN A 288 55.60 -77.42 37.19
N MET A 289 55.31 -77.58 35.89
CA MET A 289 55.39 -78.83 35.20
C MET A 289 56.81 -79.40 35.14
N PHE A 290 57.75 -78.46 34.87
CA PHE A 290 59.22 -78.89 34.85
C PHE A 290 59.66 -79.32 36.26
N LEU A 291 59.32 -78.54 37.33
CA LEU A 291 59.63 -78.94 38.70
C LEU A 291 58.96 -80.23 39.14
N SER A 292 57.72 -80.49 38.72
CA SER A 292 57.03 -81.72 38.96
C SER A 292 57.68 -82.90 38.31
N ASN A 293 58.12 -82.76 37.02
CA ASN A 293 58.78 -83.82 36.30
C ASN A 293 60.13 -84.09 36.89
N MET A 294 60.89 -83.05 37.25
CA MET A 294 62.17 -83.22 37.96
C MET A 294 62.02 -83.86 39.29
N SER A 295 61.00 -83.55 40.09
CA SER A 295 60.77 -84.24 41.35
C SER A 295 60.45 -85.75 41.15
N HIS A 296 59.77 -86.07 40.04
CA HIS A 296 59.52 -87.47 39.69
C HIS A 296 60.83 -88.24 39.26
N GLU A 297 61.61 -87.54 38.43
CA GLU A 297 62.87 -88.17 37.95
C GLU A 297 63.96 -88.32 39.05
N VAL A 298 63.91 -87.42 40.08
CA VAL A 298 64.82 -87.53 41.24
C VAL A 298 64.34 -88.51 42.25
N ARG A 299 63.04 -88.83 42.30
CA ARG A 299 62.47 -89.83 43.20
C ARG A 299 62.65 -91.26 42.77
N THR A 300 62.79 -91.52 41.45
CA THR A 300 62.95 -92.91 40.85
C THR A 300 64.29 -93.54 41.10
N PRO A 301 65.44 -92.85 41.22
CA PRO A 301 66.71 -93.58 41.55
C PRO A 301 66.98 -93.65 43.07
N LEU A 302 66.15 -93.23 43.98
CA LEU A 302 66.29 -93.28 45.42
C LEU A 302 65.48 -94.31 46.13
N ASN A 303 64.81 -95.23 45.42
CA ASN A 303 64.16 -96.45 45.88
C ASN A 303 64.95 -97.70 45.36
#